data_6c57a262c29a5843ab82dd19d71eb144
#
_entry.id   6c57a262c29a5843ab82dd19d71eb144
#
_cell.length_a   1.000
_cell.length_b   1.000
_cell.length_c   1.000
_cell.angle_alpha   90.00
_cell.angle_beta   90.00
_cell.angle_gamma   90.00
#
_symmetry.space_group_name_H-M   'P 1'
#
loop_
_entity.id
_entity.type
_entity.pdbx_description
1 polymer ?
#
loop_
_entity_poly.entity_id
_entity_poly.type
_entity_poly.pdbx_seq_one_letter_code
_entity_poly.pdbx_strand_id
1 'polypeptide(L)'
;MFAVVAVALVVMASSTGCKKKAVNPLPASGAIAGWEKTGDTRTFAAKDLWQYIDGDAEQYIAAGVVTTSTADYKYQGQLEAVVDVHTMRDAEGARKILETGLTREAKTIQLGDECVQYAQSVIFRKGPYLVRIVAYESTPETPQALLALAHGVDANL
;
A
#
# COMPACT_ATOMS: atom_id res chain seq x y z
N MET A 1 -58.13 41.11 19.79
CA MET A 1 -56.86 40.69 20.41
C MET A 1 -56.53 39.27 19.90
N PHE A 2 -55.80 39.16 18.80
CA PHE A 2 -55.43 37.88 18.20
C PHE A 2 -53.94 37.62 18.45
N ALA A 3 -53.66 36.56 19.18
CA ALA A 3 -52.25 36.10 19.42
C ALA A 3 -51.82 35.23 18.28
N VAL A 4 -50.78 35.66 17.57
CA VAL A 4 -50.10 34.86 16.54
C VAL A 4 -48.99 34.03 17.21
N VAL A 5 -49.17 32.71 17.22
CA VAL A 5 -48.15 31.76 17.67
C VAL A 5 -47.24 31.44 16.47
N ALA A 6 -46.01 31.91 16.50
CA ALA A 6 -44.98 31.55 15.54
C ALA A 6 -44.36 30.20 15.92
N VAL A 7 -44.58 29.17 15.11
CA VAL A 7 -43.92 27.87 15.23
C VAL A 7 -42.59 27.95 14.50
N ALA A 8 -41.49 27.94 15.25
CA ALA A 8 -40.14 27.85 14.70
C ALA A 8 -39.83 26.38 14.34
N LEU A 9 -39.69 26.09 13.05
CA LEU A 9 -39.28 24.79 12.54
C LEU A 9 -37.75 24.67 12.64
N VAL A 10 -37.26 23.90 13.60
CA VAL A 10 -35.84 23.59 13.71
C VAL A 10 -35.53 22.45 12.73
N VAL A 11 -34.87 22.78 11.62
CA VAL A 11 -34.35 21.80 10.67
C VAL A 11 -33.03 21.25 11.23
N MET A 12 -33.06 20.03 11.76
CA MET A 12 -31.86 19.30 12.12
C MET A 12 -31.18 18.76 10.83
N ALA A 13 -30.11 19.42 10.44
CA ALA A 13 -29.23 18.91 9.37
C ALA A 13 -28.45 17.69 9.89
N SER A 14 -28.89 16.49 9.54
CA SER A 14 -28.15 15.26 9.79
C SER A 14 -26.92 15.22 8.87
N SER A 15 -25.74 15.52 9.40
CA SER A 15 -24.48 15.32 8.70
C SER A 15 -24.17 13.82 8.61
N THR A 16 -24.54 13.21 7.48
CA THR A 16 -24.14 11.85 7.13
C THR A 16 -22.63 11.87 6.81
N GLY A 17 -21.81 11.67 7.82
CA GLY A 17 -20.37 11.46 7.64
C GLY A 17 -20.16 10.19 6.82
N CYS A 18 -19.80 10.32 5.54
CA CYS A 18 -19.28 9.23 4.74
C CYS A 18 -18.02 8.68 5.43
N LYS A 19 -18.15 7.60 6.19
CA LYS A 19 -17.00 6.80 6.60
C LYS A 19 -16.37 6.25 5.32
N LYS A 20 -15.24 6.81 4.87
CA LYS A 20 -14.42 6.20 3.82
C LYS A 20 -14.14 4.75 4.26
N LYS A 21 -14.65 3.79 3.48
CA LYS A 21 -14.35 2.37 3.69
C LYS A 21 -12.83 2.23 3.66
N ALA A 22 -12.24 1.61 4.68
CA ALA A 22 -10.80 1.34 4.67
C ALA A 22 -10.47 0.55 3.41
N VAL A 23 -9.64 1.13 2.55
CA VAL A 23 -9.19 0.48 1.32
C VAL A 23 -8.25 -0.64 1.75
N ASN A 24 -8.52 -1.88 1.31
CA ASN A 24 -7.54 -2.96 1.44
C ASN A 24 -6.64 -2.90 0.20
N PRO A 25 -5.42 -2.42 0.30
CA PRO A 25 -4.54 -2.26 -0.86
C PRO A 25 -4.02 -3.59 -1.40
N LEU A 26 -4.07 -4.64 -0.58
CA LEU A 26 -3.55 -5.96 -0.93
C LEU A 26 -4.59 -6.75 -1.73
N PRO A 27 -4.30 -7.18 -2.97
CA PRO A 27 -5.21 -7.95 -3.79
C PRO A 27 -5.70 -9.22 -3.10
N ALA A 28 -6.97 -9.57 -3.32
CA ALA A 28 -7.48 -10.87 -2.89
C ALA A 28 -6.81 -12.00 -3.68
N SER A 29 -6.82 -13.21 -3.11
CA SER A 29 -6.30 -14.39 -3.81
C SER A 29 -6.99 -14.58 -5.15
N GLY A 30 -6.21 -14.80 -6.22
CA GLY A 30 -6.72 -14.97 -7.59
C GLY A 30 -7.23 -13.70 -8.28
N ALA A 31 -7.17 -12.52 -7.62
CA ALA A 31 -7.58 -11.26 -8.25
C ALA A 31 -6.62 -10.83 -9.38
N ILE A 32 -5.37 -11.25 -9.31
CA ILE A 32 -4.35 -11.03 -10.32
C ILE A 32 -4.00 -12.37 -10.94
N ALA A 33 -4.03 -12.47 -12.26
CA ALA A 33 -3.83 -13.72 -12.98
C ALA A 33 -2.50 -14.42 -12.57
N GLY A 34 -2.61 -15.66 -12.17
CA GLY A 34 -1.49 -16.50 -11.72
C GLY A 34 -1.05 -16.26 -10.28
N TRP A 35 -1.52 -15.22 -9.59
CA TRP A 35 -1.17 -14.93 -8.20
C TRP A 35 -2.22 -15.41 -7.21
N GLU A 36 -1.79 -16.13 -6.21
CA GLU A 36 -2.59 -16.55 -5.07
C GLU A 36 -2.00 -15.97 -3.79
N LYS A 37 -2.86 -15.44 -2.93
CA LYS A 37 -2.47 -15.00 -1.61
C LYS A 37 -2.36 -16.20 -0.70
N THR A 38 -1.20 -16.42 -0.06
CA THR A 38 -0.91 -17.64 0.70
C THR A 38 -1.11 -17.53 2.20
N GLY A 39 -1.45 -16.34 2.69
CA GLY A 39 -1.69 -16.10 4.12
C GLY A 39 -2.58 -14.91 4.39
N ASP A 40 -2.88 -14.68 5.66
CA ASP A 40 -3.64 -13.52 6.09
C ASP A 40 -2.82 -12.23 5.96
N THR A 41 -3.51 -11.11 5.75
CA THR A 41 -2.88 -9.79 5.86
C THR A 41 -2.48 -9.53 7.30
N ARG A 42 -1.21 -9.22 7.51
CA ARG A 42 -0.68 -8.71 8.79
C ARG A 42 -0.58 -7.20 8.70
N THR A 43 -0.90 -6.50 9.77
CA THR A 43 -0.82 -5.03 9.82
C THR A 43 -0.10 -4.61 11.08
N PHE A 44 0.89 -3.73 10.93
CA PHE A 44 1.72 -3.20 12.00
C PHE A 44 1.54 -1.68 12.07
N ALA A 45 1.24 -1.17 13.26
CA ALA A 45 1.32 0.26 13.52
C ALA A 45 2.81 0.69 13.58
N ALA A 46 3.09 1.98 13.38
CA ALA A 46 4.46 2.51 13.41
C ALA A 46 5.26 2.07 14.64
N LYS A 47 4.65 2.11 15.83
CA LYS A 47 5.30 1.71 17.11
C LYS A 47 5.67 0.23 17.19
N ASP A 48 5.01 -0.62 16.40
CA ASP A 48 5.18 -2.08 16.41
C ASP A 48 5.93 -2.58 15.14
N LEU A 49 6.34 -1.66 14.26
CA LEU A 49 6.97 -1.99 12.98
C LEU A 49 8.29 -2.77 13.13
N TRP A 50 9.01 -2.56 14.23
CA TRP A 50 10.24 -3.28 14.57
C TRP A 50 10.03 -4.81 14.70
N GLN A 51 8.79 -5.27 14.96
CA GLN A 51 8.46 -6.70 15.03
C GLN A 51 8.45 -7.36 13.64
N TYR A 52 8.41 -6.57 12.60
CA TYR A 52 8.35 -7.01 11.21
C TYR A 52 9.62 -6.66 10.42
N ILE A 53 10.05 -5.40 10.50
CA ILE A 53 11.25 -4.92 9.82
C ILE A 53 12.35 -4.76 10.86
N ASP A 54 13.26 -5.73 10.91
CA ASP A 54 14.41 -5.68 11.81
C ASP A 54 15.48 -4.71 11.26
N GLY A 55 15.99 -3.84 12.11
CA GLY A 55 17.07 -2.88 11.80
C GLY A 55 16.65 -1.65 11.00
N ASP A 56 15.73 -1.79 10.05
CA ASP A 56 15.33 -0.70 9.14
C ASP A 56 14.07 0.06 9.60
N ALA A 57 13.36 -0.41 10.62
CA ALA A 57 12.12 0.20 11.08
C ALA A 57 12.26 1.69 11.42
N GLU A 58 13.38 2.09 12.00
CA GLU A 58 13.64 3.47 12.42
C GLU A 58 13.60 4.47 11.24
N GLN A 59 14.10 4.10 10.07
CA GLN A 59 14.07 4.97 8.89
C GLN A 59 12.62 5.19 8.39
N TYR A 60 11.77 4.16 8.44
CA TYR A 60 10.35 4.28 8.08
C TYR A 60 9.60 5.14 9.10
N ILE A 61 9.88 4.96 10.39
CA ILE A 61 9.30 5.76 11.48
C ILE A 61 9.70 7.23 11.32
N ALA A 62 10.99 7.50 11.08
CA ALA A 62 11.52 8.85 10.85
C ALA A 62 10.92 9.51 9.58
N ALA A 63 10.60 8.73 8.55
CA ALA A 63 9.92 9.19 7.35
C ALA A 63 8.39 9.33 7.52
N GLY A 64 7.85 8.97 8.69
CA GLY A 64 6.45 9.20 9.03
C GLY A 64 5.51 8.05 8.64
N VAL A 65 5.97 6.80 8.68
CA VAL A 65 5.07 5.65 8.52
C VAL A 65 3.98 5.67 9.60
N VAL A 66 2.75 5.38 9.20
CA VAL A 66 1.58 5.26 10.08
C VAL A 66 1.26 3.79 10.32
N THR A 67 1.16 3.04 9.23
CA THR A 67 0.90 1.59 9.26
C THR A 67 1.63 0.91 8.11
N THR A 68 1.94 -0.38 8.30
CA THR A 68 2.43 -1.27 7.25
C THR A 68 1.50 -2.48 7.18
N SER A 69 0.93 -2.73 6.01
CA SER A 69 0.18 -3.95 5.73
C SER A 69 1.02 -4.85 4.84
N THR A 70 1.13 -6.12 5.18
CA THR A 70 1.93 -7.11 4.45
C THR A 70 1.17 -8.39 4.20
N ALA A 71 1.43 -9.04 3.08
CA ALA A 71 0.92 -10.36 2.76
C ALA A 71 1.86 -11.10 1.81
N ASP A 72 1.86 -12.42 1.94
CA ASP A 72 2.61 -13.34 1.11
C ASP A 72 1.76 -13.81 -0.07
N TYR A 73 2.39 -13.94 -1.24
CA TYR A 73 1.77 -14.37 -2.48
C TYR A 73 2.61 -15.44 -3.18
N LYS A 74 1.95 -16.26 -3.99
CA LYS A 74 2.61 -17.29 -4.80
C LYS A 74 2.09 -17.21 -6.24
N TYR A 75 2.99 -17.14 -7.19
CA TYR A 75 2.70 -17.13 -8.62
C TYR A 75 2.83 -18.53 -9.20
N GLN A 76 1.75 -19.03 -9.82
CA GLN A 76 1.67 -20.34 -10.48
C GLN A 76 2.20 -21.51 -9.61
N GLY A 77 2.02 -21.41 -8.29
CA GLY A 77 2.45 -22.43 -7.35
C GLY A 77 3.97 -22.55 -7.10
N GLN A 78 4.80 -21.65 -7.69
CA GLN A 78 6.25 -21.73 -7.63
C GLN A 78 6.91 -20.47 -7.07
N LEU A 79 6.77 -19.31 -7.75
CA LEU A 79 7.44 -18.09 -7.35
C LEU A 79 6.76 -17.46 -6.13
N GLU A 80 7.48 -17.32 -5.04
CA GLU A 80 6.99 -16.66 -3.82
C GLU A 80 7.42 -15.20 -3.77
N ALA A 81 6.51 -14.34 -3.32
CA ALA A 81 6.76 -12.91 -3.13
C ALA A 81 6.02 -12.37 -1.92
N VAL A 82 6.58 -11.35 -1.29
CA VAL A 82 5.93 -10.55 -0.26
C VAL A 82 5.55 -9.19 -0.82
N VAL A 83 4.38 -8.71 -0.43
CA VAL A 83 3.89 -7.36 -0.74
C VAL A 83 3.75 -6.58 0.55
N ASP A 84 4.48 -5.47 0.65
CA ASP A 84 4.38 -4.50 1.74
C ASP A 84 3.74 -3.22 1.22
N VAL A 85 2.73 -2.73 1.92
CA VAL A 85 2.13 -1.41 1.69
C VAL A 85 2.29 -0.58 2.94
N HIS A 86 3.18 0.40 2.87
CA HIS A 86 3.42 1.37 3.93
C HIS A 86 2.53 2.59 3.69
N THR A 87 1.61 2.87 4.62
CA THR A 87 0.86 4.12 4.65
C THR A 87 1.70 5.14 5.39
N MET A 88 2.18 6.14 4.68
CA MET A 88 2.96 7.24 5.24
C MET A 88 2.05 8.39 5.63
N ARG A 89 2.53 9.31 6.46
CA ARG A 89 1.81 10.53 6.84
C ARG A 89 1.51 11.41 5.62
N ASP A 90 2.43 11.45 4.68
CA ASP A 90 2.37 12.25 3.46
C ASP A 90 3.17 11.62 2.31
N ALA A 91 3.04 12.19 1.12
CA ALA A 91 3.73 11.73 -0.08
C ALA A 91 5.25 11.95 -0.02
N GLU A 92 5.71 12.94 0.75
CA GLU A 92 7.14 13.24 0.92
C GLU A 92 7.85 12.13 1.70
N GLY A 93 7.22 11.61 2.77
CA GLY A 93 7.72 10.45 3.51
C GLY A 93 7.84 9.21 2.61
N ALA A 94 6.84 8.94 1.77
CA ALA A 94 6.89 7.85 0.80
C ALA A 94 8.04 8.01 -0.21
N ARG A 95 8.21 9.22 -0.75
CA ARG A 95 9.30 9.56 -1.69
C ARG A 95 10.67 9.37 -1.05
N LYS A 96 10.86 9.87 0.17
CA LYS A 96 12.12 9.76 0.90
C LYS A 96 12.59 8.30 1.04
N ILE A 97 11.68 7.39 1.40
CA ILE A 97 12.05 5.97 1.51
C ILE A 97 12.33 5.35 0.14
N LEU A 98 11.55 5.68 -0.89
CA LEU A 98 11.82 5.19 -2.24
C LEU A 98 13.22 5.59 -2.70
N GLU A 99 13.62 6.86 -2.50
CA GLU A 99 14.92 7.38 -2.89
C GLU A 99 16.09 6.72 -2.15
N THR A 100 15.93 6.35 -0.87
CA THR A 100 17.00 5.67 -0.12
C THR A 100 17.35 4.29 -0.67
N GLY A 101 16.40 3.62 -1.34
CA GLY A 101 16.57 2.31 -1.94
C GLY A 101 17.07 2.33 -3.39
N LEU A 102 17.29 3.52 -4.00
CA LEU A 102 17.69 3.62 -5.40
C LEU A 102 19.15 3.15 -5.61
N THR A 103 19.33 2.24 -6.57
CA THR A 103 20.64 1.81 -7.04
C THR A 103 20.78 2.04 -8.55
N ARG A 104 21.99 1.84 -9.10
CA ARG A 104 22.25 1.98 -10.55
C ARG A 104 21.51 0.98 -11.41
N GLU A 105 21.03 -0.11 -10.82
CA GLU A 105 20.30 -1.20 -11.51
C GLU A 105 18.80 -0.91 -11.63
N ALA A 106 18.32 0.15 -11.00
CA ALA A 106 16.92 0.55 -11.02
C ALA A 106 16.45 0.90 -12.43
N LYS A 107 15.38 0.26 -12.88
CA LYS A 107 14.69 0.58 -14.12
C LYS A 107 13.43 1.38 -13.79
N THR A 108 13.30 2.58 -14.31
CA THR A 108 12.09 3.39 -14.15
C THR A 108 10.94 2.77 -14.95
N ILE A 109 9.78 2.59 -14.31
CA ILE A 109 8.55 2.05 -14.87
C ILE A 109 7.41 3.07 -14.66
N GLN A 110 6.47 3.12 -15.59
CA GLN A 110 5.26 3.95 -15.47
C GLN A 110 4.22 3.22 -14.61
N LEU A 111 4.21 3.50 -13.31
CA LEU A 111 3.25 2.96 -12.34
C LEU A 111 3.19 3.88 -11.12
N GLY A 112 1.99 4.15 -10.60
CA GLY A 112 1.80 5.11 -9.52
C GLY A 112 2.34 6.49 -9.90
N ASP A 113 2.89 7.21 -8.93
CA ASP A 113 3.57 8.51 -9.15
C ASP A 113 5.03 8.31 -9.55
N GLU A 114 5.70 7.34 -8.94
CA GLU A 114 7.09 6.94 -9.21
C GLU A 114 7.24 5.44 -8.98
N CYS A 115 7.91 4.75 -9.89
CA CYS A 115 8.16 3.32 -9.78
C CYS A 115 9.54 2.94 -10.29
N VAL A 116 10.19 2.05 -9.57
CA VAL A 116 11.44 1.41 -9.98
C VAL A 116 11.32 -0.10 -9.90
N GLN A 117 11.92 -0.79 -10.86
CA GLN A 117 11.96 -2.23 -10.96
C GLN A 117 13.40 -2.73 -10.95
N TYR A 118 13.61 -3.82 -10.25
CA TYR A 118 14.83 -4.63 -10.21
C TYR A 118 14.53 -6.06 -10.67
N ALA A 119 15.54 -6.90 -10.70
CA ALA A 119 15.38 -8.31 -11.08
C ALA A 119 14.39 -9.08 -10.19
N GLN A 120 14.34 -8.76 -8.88
CA GLN A 120 13.54 -9.46 -7.88
C GLN A 120 12.60 -8.54 -7.11
N SER A 121 12.48 -7.27 -7.46
CA SER A 121 11.59 -6.36 -6.74
C SER A 121 11.01 -5.26 -7.60
N VAL A 122 9.85 -4.78 -7.18
CA VAL A 122 9.20 -3.57 -7.67
C VAL A 122 8.92 -2.69 -6.47
N ILE A 123 9.32 -1.43 -6.55
CA ILE A 123 9.05 -0.44 -5.51
C ILE A 123 8.38 0.76 -6.18
N PHE A 124 7.21 1.15 -5.69
CA PHE A 124 6.53 2.31 -6.21
C PHE A 124 5.82 3.10 -5.10
N ARG A 125 5.53 4.36 -5.38
CA ARG A 125 4.69 5.19 -4.53
C ARG A 125 3.47 5.72 -5.29
N LYS A 126 2.38 5.96 -4.56
CA LYS A 126 1.17 6.64 -5.01
C LYS A 126 0.62 7.47 -3.87
N GLY A 127 0.71 8.80 -4.00
CA GLY A 127 0.42 9.70 -2.89
C GLY A 127 1.22 9.33 -1.63
N PRO A 128 0.56 9.10 -0.49
CA PRO A 128 1.21 8.73 0.76
C PRO A 128 1.53 7.24 0.88
N TYR A 129 1.23 6.43 -0.13
CA TYR A 129 1.51 5.00 -0.10
C TYR A 129 2.87 4.69 -0.73
N LEU A 130 3.69 3.94 0.00
CA LEU A 130 4.88 3.31 -0.53
C LEU A 130 4.63 1.80 -0.59
N VAL A 131 4.80 1.22 -1.77
CA VAL A 131 4.63 -0.21 -1.98
C VAL A 131 5.97 -0.84 -2.33
N ARG A 132 6.28 -1.95 -1.68
CA ARG A 132 7.44 -2.78 -1.95
C ARG A 132 6.99 -4.20 -2.19
N ILE A 133 7.38 -4.78 -3.33
CA ILE A 133 7.11 -6.16 -3.69
C ILE A 133 8.45 -6.83 -3.93
N VAL A 134 8.71 -7.92 -3.23
CA VAL A 134 9.99 -8.64 -3.30
C VAL A 134 9.72 -10.12 -3.52
N ALA A 135 10.34 -10.69 -4.56
CA ALA A 135 10.37 -12.13 -4.78
C ALA A 135 11.58 -12.76 -4.08
N TYR A 136 11.42 -13.99 -3.60
CA TYR A 136 12.51 -14.72 -2.96
C TYR A 136 13.46 -15.36 -3.98
N GLU A 137 13.02 -15.51 -5.24
CA GLU A 137 13.81 -16.10 -6.31
C GLU A 137 13.83 -15.19 -7.55
N SER A 138 14.91 -15.30 -8.33
CA SER A 138 15.06 -14.61 -9.61
C SER A 138 15.00 -15.61 -10.75
N THR A 139 13.94 -15.52 -11.54
CA THR A 139 13.78 -16.24 -12.80
C THR A 139 13.59 -15.25 -13.94
N PRO A 140 13.71 -15.63 -15.21
CA PRO A 140 13.43 -14.72 -16.32
C PRO A 140 12.01 -14.13 -16.31
N GLU A 141 11.05 -14.80 -15.66
CA GLU A 141 9.64 -14.38 -15.56
C GLU A 141 9.38 -13.47 -14.36
N THR A 142 10.24 -13.50 -13.33
CA THR A 142 10.05 -12.76 -12.07
C THR A 142 9.73 -11.28 -12.29
N PRO A 143 10.48 -10.51 -13.10
CA PRO A 143 10.21 -9.08 -13.24
C PRO A 143 8.80 -8.78 -13.79
N GLN A 144 8.34 -9.55 -14.76
CA GLN A 144 7.02 -9.37 -15.37
C GLN A 144 5.89 -9.81 -14.42
N ALA A 145 6.07 -10.93 -13.71
CA ALA A 145 5.11 -11.41 -12.73
C ALA A 145 4.93 -10.39 -11.59
N LEU A 146 6.03 -9.84 -11.03
CA LEU A 146 5.99 -8.81 -10.00
C LEU A 146 5.32 -7.53 -10.48
N LEU A 147 5.58 -7.11 -11.73
CA LEU A 147 4.94 -5.93 -12.29
C LEU A 147 3.42 -6.10 -12.42
N ALA A 148 2.95 -7.27 -12.82
CA ALA A 148 1.52 -7.58 -12.87
C ALA A 148 0.88 -7.49 -11.46
N LEU A 149 1.55 -8.01 -10.43
CA LEU A 149 1.09 -7.90 -9.04
C LEU A 149 1.08 -6.44 -8.58
N ALA A 150 2.11 -5.65 -8.94
CA ALA A 150 2.22 -4.23 -8.62
C ALA A 150 1.08 -3.41 -9.23
N HIS A 151 0.69 -3.67 -10.48
CA HIS A 151 -0.49 -3.06 -11.10
C HIS A 151 -1.78 -3.38 -10.33
N GLY A 152 -1.91 -4.60 -9.83
CA GLY A 152 -3.06 -4.99 -9.01
C GLY A 152 -3.13 -4.23 -7.68
N VAL A 153 -1.98 -3.99 -7.04
CA VAL A 153 -1.92 -3.16 -5.83
C VAL A 153 -2.23 -1.70 -6.15
N ASP A 154 -1.63 -1.15 -7.22
CA ASP A 154 -1.88 0.23 -7.66
C ASP A 154 -3.35 0.52 -7.94
N ALA A 155 -4.06 -0.43 -8.54
CA ALA A 155 -5.49 -0.31 -8.83
C ALA A 155 -6.36 -0.26 -7.55
N ASN A 156 -5.87 -0.74 -6.41
CA ASN A 156 -6.56 -0.73 -5.13
C ASN A 156 -6.25 0.52 -4.28
N LEU A 157 -5.26 1.32 -4.65
CA LEU A 157 -4.86 2.56 -3.99
C LEU A 157 -5.50 3.78 -4.67
#